data_ac8e5717c6616bf87502ba24f6db650b
#
_entry.id   ac8e5717c6616bf87502ba24f6db650b
#
_cell.length_a   1.000
_cell.length_b   1.000
_cell.length_c   1.000
_cell.angle_alpha   90.00
_cell.angle_beta   90.00
_cell.angle_gamma   90.00
#
_symmetry.space_group_name_H-M   'P 1'
#
loop_
_entity.id
_entity.type
_entity.pdbx_description
1 polymer ?
#
loop_
_entity_poly.entity_id
_entity_poly.type
_entity_poly.pdbx_seq_one_letter_code
_entity_poly.pdbx_strand_id
1 'polypeptide(L)'
;MTNENTVVAVYNNHGEAEQAVDQLKRAGFDMKKLSIVGKDYHTEENVVGYYNVGDRMKYWGKMGAFWGGIWGLLFGAAFFFVPGIGPVLVAGPVAAWVVAALEGAVVVGGLSAVGAGLYSIGIPKDSILRYEVALKADKFLLIAHGTADEVAKAKEMIEHTSPVGINVHAGEKPQPAGAV
;
A
#
# COMPACT_ATOMS: atom_id res chain seq x y z
N MET A 1 -17.76 7.91 16.00
CA MET A 1 -16.57 7.15 15.55
C MET A 1 -16.91 6.63 14.15
N THR A 2 -16.36 7.21 13.12
CA THR A 2 -16.62 6.82 11.75
C THR A 2 -15.96 5.48 11.50
N ASN A 3 -16.77 4.45 11.22
CA ASN A 3 -16.27 3.19 10.69
C ASN A 3 -15.70 3.51 9.31
N GLU A 4 -14.40 3.66 9.21
CA GLU A 4 -13.73 3.83 7.93
C GLU A 4 -13.61 2.48 7.24
N ASN A 5 -14.18 2.39 6.06
CA ASN A 5 -14.03 1.23 5.21
C ASN A 5 -12.69 1.31 4.47
N THR A 6 -12.24 0.18 3.95
CA THR A 6 -10.98 0.11 3.21
C THR A 6 -11.15 -0.75 1.97
N VAL A 7 -10.69 -0.29 0.83
CA VAL A 7 -10.51 -1.11 -0.36
C VAL A 7 -9.03 -1.37 -0.58
N VAL A 8 -8.68 -2.63 -0.82
CA VAL A 8 -7.33 -3.07 -1.13
C VAL A 8 -7.32 -3.69 -2.52
N ALA A 9 -6.51 -3.15 -3.40
CA ALA A 9 -6.27 -3.68 -4.74
C ALA A 9 -4.84 -4.19 -4.87
N VAL A 10 -4.66 -5.27 -5.59
CA VAL A 10 -3.37 -5.90 -5.85
C VAL A 10 -3.00 -5.71 -7.31
N TYR A 11 -1.79 -5.24 -7.58
CA TYR A 11 -1.24 -5.04 -8.93
C TYR A 11 0.04 -5.85 -9.12
N ASN A 12 0.30 -6.28 -10.36
CA ASN A 12 1.50 -7.07 -10.67
C ASN A 12 2.79 -6.24 -10.65
N ASN A 13 2.69 -4.96 -10.97
CA ASN A 13 3.85 -4.08 -11.05
C ASN A 13 3.50 -2.65 -10.62
N HIS A 14 4.54 -1.84 -10.39
CA HIS A 14 4.37 -0.47 -9.95
C HIS A 14 3.65 0.41 -10.99
N GLY A 15 3.89 0.20 -12.29
CA GLY A 15 3.26 1.00 -13.34
C GLY A 15 1.74 0.86 -13.38
N GLU A 16 1.21 -0.34 -13.13
CA GLU A 16 -0.23 -0.57 -13.00
C GLU A 16 -0.81 0.14 -11.77
N ALA A 17 -0.10 0.06 -10.64
CA ALA A 17 -0.50 0.76 -9.42
C ALA A 17 -0.47 2.29 -9.59
N GLU A 18 0.54 2.82 -10.30
CA GLU A 18 0.66 4.23 -10.63
C GLU A 18 -0.50 4.73 -11.50
N GLN A 19 -0.89 3.98 -12.51
CA GLN A 19 -2.04 4.31 -13.35
C GLN A 19 -3.33 4.41 -12.52
N ALA A 20 -3.50 3.51 -11.57
CA ALA A 20 -4.65 3.54 -10.65
C ALA A 20 -4.63 4.80 -9.76
N VAL A 21 -3.47 5.16 -9.23
CA VAL A 21 -3.29 6.40 -8.45
C VAL A 21 -3.63 7.63 -9.29
N ASP A 22 -3.14 7.70 -10.53
CA ASP A 22 -3.41 8.83 -11.42
C ASP A 22 -4.90 8.94 -11.76
N GLN A 23 -5.58 7.83 -11.99
CA GLN A 23 -7.03 7.80 -12.21
C GLN A 23 -7.81 8.29 -10.99
N LEU A 24 -7.48 7.82 -9.80
CA LEU A 24 -8.08 8.26 -8.55
C LEU A 24 -7.87 9.75 -8.32
N LYS A 25 -6.67 10.25 -8.58
CA LYS A 25 -6.34 11.67 -8.50
C LYS A 25 -7.17 12.52 -9.47
N ARG A 26 -7.27 12.10 -10.73
CA ARG A 26 -8.07 12.80 -11.77
C ARG A 26 -9.57 12.81 -11.43
N ALA A 27 -10.04 11.77 -10.79
CA ALA A 27 -11.42 11.66 -10.33
C ALA A 27 -11.71 12.45 -9.05
N GLY A 28 -10.70 13.12 -8.48
CA GLY A 28 -10.85 13.95 -7.29
C GLY A 28 -10.89 13.19 -5.97
N PHE A 29 -10.38 11.94 -5.95
CA PHE A 29 -10.25 11.20 -4.69
C PHE A 29 -9.24 11.88 -3.77
N ASP A 30 -9.52 11.90 -2.47
CA ASP A 30 -8.63 12.49 -1.49
C ASP A 30 -7.36 11.65 -1.33
N MET A 31 -6.25 12.17 -1.86
CA MET A 31 -4.96 11.48 -1.86
C MET A 31 -4.40 11.24 -0.45
N LYS A 32 -4.90 11.95 0.57
CA LYS A 32 -4.55 11.70 1.99
C LYS A 32 -5.11 10.38 2.52
N LYS A 33 -6.08 9.80 1.80
CA LYS A 33 -6.74 8.55 2.13
C LYS A 33 -6.22 7.38 1.29
N LEU A 34 -5.15 7.58 0.54
CA LEU A 34 -4.55 6.60 -0.33
C LEU A 34 -3.17 6.18 0.18
N SER A 35 -2.88 4.89 0.11
CA SER A 35 -1.58 4.33 0.46
C SER A 35 -1.13 3.31 -0.58
N ILE A 36 0.17 3.19 -0.76
CA ILE A 36 0.80 2.17 -1.57
C ILE A 36 1.79 1.39 -0.72
N VAL A 37 1.78 0.08 -0.87
CA VAL A 37 2.74 -0.83 -0.24
C VAL A 37 3.35 -1.70 -1.33
N GLY A 38 4.67 -1.76 -1.38
CA GLY A 38 5.39 -2.59 -2.33
C GLY A 38 6.84 -2.81 -1.90
N LYS A 39 7.51 -3.77 -2.51
CA LYS A 39 8.94 -3.93 -2.30
C LYS A 39 9.71 -2.76 -2.90
N ASP A 40 10.81 -2.39 -2.25
CA ASP A 40 11.75 -1.41 -2.79
C ASP A 40 12.54 -2.02 -3.94
N TYR A 41 12.27 -1.53 -5.16
CA TYR A 41 12.98 -1.96 -6.37
C TYR A 41 14.39 -1.35 -6.51
N HIS A 42 14.79 -0.45 -5.62
CA HIS A 42 16.10 0.19 -5.71
C HIS A 42 17.26 -0.76 -5.45
N THR A 43 17.02 -1.92 -4.87
CA THR A 43 18.06 -2.91 -4.55
C THR A 43 18.31 -3.94 -5.65
N GLU A 44 17.41 -4.13 -6.62
CA GLU A 44 17.57 -5.15 -7.65
C GLU A 44 18.11 -4.63 -9.00
N GLU A 45 18.05 -3.34 -9.27
CA GLU A 45 18.57 -2.75 -10.51
C GLU A 45 20.11 -2.68 -10.60
N ASN A 46 20.82 -3.14 -9.59
CA ASN A 46 22.30 -3.14 -9.59
C ASN A 46 22.93 -4.34 -10.34
N VAL A 47 22.16 -5.26 -10.89
CA VAL A 47 22.71 -6.55 -11.37
C VAL A 47 22.71 -6.73 -12.87
N VAL A 48 22.00 -5.96 -13.68
CA VAL A 48 21.99 -6.21 -15.14
C VAL A 48 22.17 -4.95 -15.98
N GLY A 49 23.40 -4.75 -16.43
CA GLY A 49 23.69 -4.26 -17.78
C GLY A 49 23.61 -2.76 -18.02
N TYR A 50 24.78 -2.20 -18.34
CA TYR A 50 25.07 -1.12 -19.30
C TYR A 50 23.89 -0.21 -19.73
N TYR A 51 23.42 0.65 -18.83
CA TYR A 51 22.70 1.84 -19.22
C TYR A 51 23.59 3.07 -19.08
N ASN A 52 23.65 3.86 -20.16
CA ASN A 52 24.41 5.10 -20.20
C ASN A 52 23.85 6.09 -19.15
N VAL A 53 24.71 6.80 -18.44
CA VAL A 53 24.34 7.76 -17.37
C VAL A 53 23.29 8.78 -17.83
N GLY A 54 23.28 9.15 -19.12
CA GLY A 54 22.30 10.07 -19.71
C GLY A 54 20.88 9.53 -19.81
N ASP A 55 20.72 8.24 -20.14
CA ASP A 55 19.41 7.59 -20.21
C ASP A 55 18.86 7.31 -18.81
N ARG A 56 19.73 7.04 -17.88
CA ARG A 56 19.44 6.90 -16.44
C ARG A 56 18.89 8.21 -15.86
N MET A 57 19.49 9.35 -16.15
CA MET A 57 19.00 10.66 -15.70
C MET A 57 17.65 11.03 -16.35
N LYS A 58 17.40 10.68 -17.60
CA LYS A 58 16.09 10.92 -18.26
C LYS A 58 14.98 10.03 -17.72
N TYR A 59 15.27 8.77 -17.46
CA TYR A 59 14.32 7.82 -16.89
C TYR A 59 14.00 8.19 -15.44
N TRP A 60 15.01 8.45 -14.64
CA TRP A 60 14.88 8.89 -13.24
C TRP A 60 14.29 10.30 -13.13
N GLY A 61 14.55 11.20 -14.08
CA GLY A 61 13.96 12.53 -14.10
C GLY A 61 12.44 12.50 -14.29
N LYS A 62 11.93 11.64 -15.17
CA LYS A 62 10.49 11.45 -15.36
C LYS A 62 9.85 10.66 -14.21
N MET A 63 10.50 9.60 -13.77
CA MET A 63 10.03 8.77 -12.67
C MET A 63 10.19 9.48 -11.32
N GLY A 64 11.28 10.20 -11.11
CA GLY A 64 11.51 10.99 -9.91
C GLY A 64 10.55 12.17 -9.78
N ALA A 65 10.15 12.82 -10.88
CA ALA A 65 9.13 13.86 -10.86
C ALA A 65 7.74 13.30 -10.56
N PHE A 66 7.42 12.12 -11.12
CA PHE A 66 6.15 11.44 -10.87
C PHE A 66 6.08 10.93 -9.43
N TRP A 67 7.07 10.16 -9.00
CA TRP A 67 7.17 9.66 -7.62
C TRP A 67 7.34 10.80 -6.60
N GLY A 68 8.15 11.81 -6.86
CA GLY A 68 8.26 12.97 -6.00
C GLY A 68 6.94 13.75 -5.87
N GLY A 69 6.16 13.82 -6.94
CA GLY A 69 4.82 14.38 -6.94
C GLY A 69 3.81 13.53 -6.15
N ILE A 70 3.83 12.20 -6.35
CA ILE A 70 2.96 11.26 -5.60
C ILE A 70 3.40 11.19 -4.14
N TRP A 71 4.70 11.11 -3.87
CA TRP A 71 5.25 11.09 -2.51
C TRP A 71 4.93 12.35 -1.73
N GLY A 72 4.93 13.50 -2.39
CA GLY A 72 4.49 14.76 -1.79
C GLY A 72 2.99 14.82 -1.54
N LEU A 73 2.20 14.02 -2.27
CA LEU A 73 0.74 13.92 -2.10
C LEU A 73 0.33 12.84 -1.09
N LEU A 74 1.09 11.77 -0.98
CA LEU A 74 0.88 10.67 -0.04
C LEU A 74 1.65 10.96 1.25
N PHE A 75 1.10 11.75 2.11
CA PHE A 75 1.71 12.22 3.36
C PHE A 75 2.39 11.12 4.17
N GLY A 76 3.70 11.07 4.10
CA GLY A 76 4.55 10.14 4.83
C GLY A 76 4.89 8.90 4.02
N ALA A 77 6.15 8.52 4.10
CA ALA A 77 6.67 7.28 3.56
C ALA A 77 7.67 6.69 4.54
N ALA A 78 7.66 5.39 4.68
CA ALA A 78 8.59 4.67 5.53
C ALA A 78 9.03 3.38 4.87
N PHE A 79 10.27 3.00 5.15
CA PHE A 79 10.82 1.70 4.77
C PHE A 79 10.77 0.77 5.98
N PHE A 80 10.24 -0.41 5.77
CA PHE A 80 10.21 -1.45 6.78
C PHE A 80 10.94 -2.68 6.26
N PHE A 81 11.81 -3.25 7.07
CA PHE A 81 12.35 -4.56 6.77
C PHE A 81 11.39 -5.64 7.34
N VAL A 82 10.82 -6.44 6.45
CA VAL A 82 9.90 -7.51 6.82
C VAL A 82 10.60 -8.85 6.65
N PRO A 83 10.84 -9.61 7.73
CA PRO A 83 11.43 -10.94 7.64
C PRO A 83 10.65 -11.85 6.68
N GLY A 84 11.36 -12.47 5.71
CA GLY A 84 10.77 -13.33 4.70
C GLY A 84 10.20 -12.61 3.47
N ILE A 85 10.07 -11.28 3.49
CA ILE A 85 9.64 -10.45 2.35
C ILE A 85 10.79 -9.56 1.88
N GLY A 86 11.56 -8.99 2.81
CA GLY A 86 12.63 -8.05 2.54
C GLY A 86 12.23 -6.59 2.79
N PRO A 87 12.95 -5.61 2.20
CA PRO A 87 12.62 -4.20 2.35
C PRO A 87 11.30 -3.89 1.64
N VAL A 88 10.38 -3.31 2.39
CA VAL A 88 9.04 -2.90 1.93
C VAL A 88 8.91 -1.40 2.10
N LEU A 89 8.46 -0.76 1.04
CA LEU A 89 8.13 0.64 1.02
C LEU A 89 6.64 0.82 1.27
N VAL A 90 6.31 1.66 2.22
CA VAL A 90 4.94 2.04 2.57
C VAL A 90 4.80 3.54 2.41
N ALA A 91 3.92 3.97 1.53
CA ALA A 91 3.58 5.38 1.34
C ALA A 91 2.12 5.62 1.74
N GLY A 92 1.87 6.76 2.35
CA GLY A 92 0.55 7.18 2.79
C GLY A 92 0.24 6.82 4.26
N PRO A 93 -1.03 6.93 4.68
CA PRO A 93 -1.44 6.76 6.07
C PRO A 93 -1.09 5.39 6.68
N VAL A 94 -0.99 4.35 5.87
CA VAL A 94 -0.58 3.01 6.33
C VAL A 94 0.79 3.04 7.01
N ALA A 95 1.72 3.90 6.57
CA ALA A 95 3.02 4.06 7.22
C ALA A 95 2.88 4.44 8.71
N ALA A 96 2.00 5.40 9.02
CA ALA A 96 1.74 5.80 10.39
C ALA A 96 1.07 4.69 11.21
N TRP A 97 0.16 3.93 10.60
CA TRP A 97 -0.49 2.81 11.28
C TRP A 97 0.48 1.66 11.60
N VAL A 98 1.44 1.39 10.71
CA VAL A 98 2.51 0.41 10.97
C VAL A 98 3.38 0.87 12.13
N VAL A 99 3.79 2.13 12.16
CA VAL A 99 4.58 2.69 13.26
C VAL A 99 3.80 2.60 14.58
N ALA A 100 2.54 3.02 14.59
CA ALA A 100 1.69 2.96 15.78
C ALA A 100 1.48 1.52 16.28
N ALA A 101 1.34 0.55 15.39
CA ALA A 101 1.23 -0.86 15.74
C ALA A 101 2.52 -1.38 16.39
N LEU A 102 3.69 -0.98 15.89
CA LEU A 102 4.98 -1.33 16.46
C LEU A 102 5.20 -0.70 17.84
N GLU A 103 4.86 0.58 18.00
CA GLU A 103 4.97 1.30 19.29
C GLU A 103 4.00 0.75 20.33
N GLY A 104 2.79 0.38 19.92
CA GLY A 104 1.77 -0.21 20.77
C GLY A 104 2.02 -1.67 21.16
N ALA A 105 3.14 -2.27 20.71
CA ALA A 105 3.45 -3.69 20.91
C ALA A 105 2.30 -4.63 20.51
N VAL A 106 1.54 -4.25 19.50
CA VAL A 106 0.47 -5.08 18.93
C VAL A 106 1.10 -6.23 18.15
N VAL A 107 1.54 -7.25 18.88
CA VAL A 107 2.00 -8.50 18.25
C VAL A 107 0.76 -9.32 17.90
N VAL A 108 0.35 -9.23 16.66
CA VAL A 108 -0.66 -10.15 16.13
C VAL A 108 0.09 -11.38 15.63
N GLY A 109 -0.10 -12.50 16.31
CA GLY A 109 0.66 -13.73 16.05
C GLY A 109 0.71 -14.12 14.59
N GLY A 110 1.91 -14.21 14.02
CA GLY A 110 2.18 -14.62 12.65
C GLY A 110 2.07 -13.52 11.59
N LEU A 111 1.73 -12.27 11.93
CA LEU A 111 1.70 -11.15 11.02
C LEU A 111 3.03 -10.35 11.06
N SER A 112 3.42 -9.81 9.90
CA SER A 112 4.51 -8.84 9.81
C SER A 112 4.14 -7.49 10.41
N ALA A 113 5.11 -6.58 10.53
CA ALA A 113 4.85 -5.20 10.95
C ALA A 113 3.80 -4.51 10.07
N VAL A 114 3.89 -4.69 8.75
CA VAL A 114 2.89 -4.16 7.79
C VAL A 114 1.54 -4.82 8.02
N GLY A 115 1.52 -6.14 8.22
CA GLY A 115 0.30 -6.88 8.54
C GLY A 115 -0.35 -6.41 9.85
N ALA A 116 0.43 -6.14 10.87
CA ALA A 116 -0.07 -5.58 12.14
C ALA A 116 -0.70 -4.18 11.95
N GLY A 117 -0.08 -3.32 11.13
CA GLY A 117 -0.64 -2.03 10.76
C GLY A 117 -1.99 -2.15 10.04
N LEU A 118 -2.10 -3.07 9.08
CA LEU A 118 -3.34 -3.34 8.36
C LEU A 118 -4.42 -3.95 9.27
N TYR A 119 -4.03 -4.80 10.20
CA TYR A 119 -4.94 -5.37 11.21
C TYR A 119 -5.53 -4.29 12.12
N SER A 120 -4.74 -3.29 12.49
CA SER A 120 -5.18 -2.19 13.37
C SER A 120 -6.32 -1.34 12.79
N ILE A 121 -6.48 -1.35 11.46
CA ILE A 121 -7.56 -0.64 10.75
C ILE A 121 -8.75 -1.55 10.39
N GLY A 122 -8.77 -2.78 10.89
CA GLY A 122 -9.91 -3.68 10.74
C GLY A 122 -9.84 -4.65 9.55
N ILE A 123 -8.68 -4.78 8.89
CA ILE A 123 -8.50 -5.80 7.84
C ILE A 123 -8.33 -7.17 8.50
N PRO A 124 -9.13 -8.19 8.12
CA PRO A 124 -9.06 -9.52 8.72
C PRO A 124 -7.72 -10.21 8.47
N LYS A 125 -7.26 -11.00 9.42
CA LYS A 125 -5.97 -11.73 9.37
C LYS A 125 -5.81 -12.56 8.10
N ASP A 126 -6.83 -13.26 7.65
CA ASP A 126 -6.77 -14.11 6.45
C ASP A 126 -6.55 -13.30 5.17
N SER A 127 -7.09 -12.10 5.10
CA SER A 127 -6.86 -11.18 4.00
C SER A 127 -5.44 -10.62 4.05
N ILE A 128 -4.94 -10.27 5.24
CA ILE A 128 -3.57 -9.79 5.45
C ILE A 128 -2.55 -10.83 5.01
N LEU A 129 -2.75 -12.10 5.37
CA LEU A 129 -1.86 -13.18 4.94
C LEU A 129 -1.78 -13.30 3.41
N ARG A 130 -2.91 -13.11 2.71
CA ARG A 130 -2.93 -13.06 1.23
C ARG A 130 -2.17 -11.86 0.69
N TYR A 131 -2.27 -10.70 1.33
CA TYR A 131 -1.53 -9.51 0.94
C TYR A 131 -0.02 -9.66 1.16
N GLU A 132 0.39 -10.28 2.27
CA GLU A 132 1.80 -10.59 2.52
C GLU A 132 2.37 -11.58 1.48
N VAL A 133 1.59 -12.57 1.05
CA VAL A 133 1.97 -13.45 -0.06
C VAL A 133 2.11 -12.68 -1.37
N ALA A 134 1.21 -11.73 -1.64
CA ALA A 134 1.31 -10.87 -2.82
C ALA A 134 2.58 -10.00 -2.77
N LEU A 135 2.92 -9.41 -1.63
CA LEU A 135 4.16 -8.65 -1.44
C LEU A 135 5.40 -9.52 -1.62
N LYS A 136 5.38 -10.77 -1.13
CA LYS A 136 6.46 -11.74 -1.40
C LYS A 136 6.67 -11.98 -2.89
N ALA A 137 5.59 -12.02 -3.66
CA ALA A 137 5.59 -12.22 -5.10
C ALA A 137 5.83 -10.92 -5.90
N ASP A 138 6.43 -9.91 -5.28
CA ASP A 138 6.79 -8.62 -5.88
C ASP A 138 5.59 -7.81 -6.41
N LYS A 139 4.40 -8.06 -5.88
CA LYS A 139 3.18 -7.32 -6.20
C LYS A 139 3.03 -6.08 -5.33
N PHE A 140 2.19 -5.16 -5.79
CA PHE A 140 1.88 -3.90 -5.12
C PHE A 140 0.47 -3.93 -4.54
N LEU A 141 0.32 -3.33 -3.37
CA LEU A 141 -0.98 -3.07 -2.76
C LEU A 141 -1.32 -1.59 -2.88
N LEU A 142 -2.47 -1.28 -3.42
CA LEU A 142 -3.07 0.04 -3.38
C LEU A 142 -4.22 0.00 -2.38
N ILE A 143 -4.18 0.88 -1.40
CA ILE A 143 -5.10 0.88 -0.27
C ILE A 143 -5.78 2.24 -0.20
N ALA A 144 -7.09 2.27 -0.37
CA ALA A 144 -7.89 3.47 -0.17
C ALA A 144 -8.85 3.27 1.02
N HIS A 145 -8.86 4.22 1.94
CA HIS A 145 -9.73 4.19 3.11
C HIS A 145 -10.63 5.42 3.14
N GLY A 146 -11.74 5.33 3.84
CA GLY A 146 -12.69 6.42 3.98
C GLY A 146 -14.08 5.95 4.34
N THR A 147 -15.07 6.80 4.11
CA THR A 147 -16.48 6.44 4.29
C THR A 147 -16.89 5.33 3.31
N ALA A 148 -17.99 4.67 3.56
CA ALA A 148 -18.51 3.62 2.68
C ALA A 148 -18.70 4.11 1.24
N ASP A 149 -19.20 5.33 1.06
CA ASP A 149 -19.43 5.95 -0.26
C ASP A 149 -18.13 6.29 -0.97
N GLU A 150 -17.13 6.80 -0.24
CA GLU A 150 -15.80 7.11 -0.79
C GLU A 150 -15.08 5.84 -1.26
N VAL A 151 -15.14 4.79 -0.44
CA VAL A 151 -14.53 3.49 -0.76
C VAL A 151 -15.26 2.80 -1.91
N ALA A 152 -16.58 2.92 -2.00
CA ALA A 152 -17.35 2.39 -3.13
C ALA A 152 -16.96 3.07 -4.45
N LYS A 153 -16.82 4.40 -4.44
CA LYS A 153 -16.34 5.16 -5.61
C LYS A 153 -14.89 4.81 -5.97
N ALA A 154 -14.01 4.70 -4.97
CA ALA A 154 -12.64 4.29 -5.21
C ALA A 154 -12.56 2.90 -5.83
N LYS A 155 -13.35 1.94 -5.32
CA LYS A 155 -13.44 0.59 -5.86
C LYS A 155 -13.84 0.60 -7.33
N GLU A 156 -14.91 1.31 -7.69
CA GLU A 156 -15.37 1.43 -9.08
C GLU A 156 -14.27 1.93 -10.02
N MET A 157 -13.56 2.98 -9.61
CA MET A 157 -12.44 3.53 -10.39
C MET A 157 -11.27 2.54 -10.50
N ILE A 158 -10.93 1.85 -9.42
CA ILE A 158 -9.86 0.86 -9.38
C ILE A 158 -10.18 -0.35 -10.27
N GLU A 159 -11.44 -0.79 -10.32
CA GLU A 159 -11.87 -1.91 -11.18
C GLU A 159 -11.55 -1.67 -12.66
N HIS A 160 -11.58 -0.43 -13.12
CA HIS A 160 -11.23 -0.05 -14.50
C HIS A 160 -9.73 -0.09 -14.79
N THR A 161 -8.89 -0.25 -13.77
CA THR A 161 -7.41 -0.31 -13.92
C THR A 161 -6.86 -1.73 -14.00
N SER A 162 -7.72 -2.74 -14.08
CA SER A 162 -7.36 -4.16 -14.19
C SER A 162 -6.48 -4.69 -13.05
N PRO A 163 -6.87 -4.53 -11.78
CA PRO A 163 -6.13 -5.13 -10.66
C PRO A 163 -6.19 -6.67 -10.73
N VAL A 164 -5.18 -7.33 -10.19
CA VAL A 164 -5.15 -8.80 -10.06
C VAL A 164 -6.19 -9.28 -9.04
N GLY A 165 -6.48 -8.45 -8.06
CA GLY A 165 -7.50 -8.70 -7.05
C GLY A 165 -7.90 -7.39 -6.38
N ILE A 166 -9.17 -7.33 -5.97
CA ILE A 166 -9.72 -6.19 -5.25
C ILE A 166 -10.66 -6.70 -4.15
N ASN A 167 -10.52 -6.17 -2.94
CA ASN A 167 -11.34 -6.52 -1.79
C ASN A 167 -11.72 -5.27 -1.00
N VAL A 168 -12.94 -5.25 -0.52
CA VAL A 168 -13.44 -4.22 0.39
C VAL A 168 -13.58 -4.80 1.78
N HIS A 169 -13.06 -4.08 2.77
CA HIS A 169 -13.16 -4.42 4.18
C HIS A 169 -13.96 -3.34 4.89
N ALA A 170 -15.01 -3.74 5.60
CA ALA A 170 -15.70 -2.86 6.52
C ALA A 170 -14.79 -2.62 7.74
N GLY A 171 -14.66 -1.38 8.17
CA GLY A 171 -13.81 -1.00 9.28
C GLY A 171 -14.36 -1.43 10.65
N GLU A 172 -14.53 -2.71 10.85
CA GLU A 172 -14.80 -3.25 12.18
C GLU A 172 -13.49 -3.25 12.97
N LYS A 173 -13.46 -2.52 14.07
CA LYS A 173 -12.31 -2.61 14.97
C LYS A 173 -12.14 -4.06 15.42
N PRO A 174 -10.92 -4.64 15.32
CA PRO A 174 -10.65 -5.95 15.87
C PRO A 174 -11.04 -5.94 17.34
N GLN A 175 -11.95 -6.82 17.75
CA GLN A 175 -12.18 -7.06 19.17
C GLN A 175 -10.88 -7.61 19.75
N PRO A 176 -10.42 -7.07 20.90
CA PRO A 176 -9.29 -7.66 21.60
C PRO A 176 -9.60 -9.13 21.85
N ALA A 177 -8.73 -10.01 21.34
CA ALA A 177 -8.81 -11.43 21.65
C ALA A 177 -8.58 -11.60 23.15
N GLY A 178 -9.67 -11.84 23.90
CA GLY A 178 -9.58 -12.15 25.32
C GLY A 178 -10.47 -11.34 26.24
N ALA A 179 -11.77 -11.25 25.96
CA ALA A 179 -12.78 -10.98 26.96
C ALA A 179 -13.67 -12.24 27.06
N VAL A 180 -13.20 -13.22 27.76
CA VAL A 180 -13.99 -14.29 28.38
C VAL A 180 -13.61 -14.34 29.86
#